data_0332cf769644990995ed71db207676b1
#
_entry.id   0332cf769644990995ed71db207676b1
#
_cell.length_a   1.000
_cell.length_b   1.000
_cell.length_c   1.000
_cell.angle_alpha   90.00
_cell.angle_beta   90.00
_cell.angle_gamma   90.00
#
_symmetry.space_group_name_H-M   'P 1'
#
loop_
_entity.id
_entity.type
_entity.pdbx_description
1 polymer ?
#
loop_
_entity_poly.entity_id
_entity_poly.type
_entity_poly.pdbx_seq_one_letter_code
_entity_poly.pdbx_strand_id
1 'polypeptide(L)'
;IDEAALVSMLDRDHLAGAALDVFETEPLPQESPLWSHPKVLVTPHIGSITFPPTACRYIATAIDAHRRGSPEWPNLVKSKQGY
;
A
#
# COMPACT_ATOMS: atom_id res chain seq x y z
N ILE A 1 1.85 2.03 -8.42
CA ILE A 1 0.89 2.64 -9.34
C ILE A 1 1.66 3.45 -10.38
N ASP A 2 1.20 3.52 -11.61
CA ASP A 2 1.76 4.42 -12.64
C ASP A 2 1.26 5.84 -12.37
N GLU A 3 2.12 6.69 -11.82
CA GLU A 3 1.76 8.06 -11.41
C GLU A 3 1.45 8.97 -12.61
N ALA A 4 2.15 8.79 -13.72
CA ALA A 4 1.90 9.59 -14.94
C ALA A 4 0.54 9.26 -15.53
N ALA A 5 0.18 7.98 -15.62
CA ALA A 5 -1.13 7.55 -16.05
C ALA A 5 -2.24 8.05 -15.10
N LEU A 6 -2.00 8.02 -13.78
CA LEU A 6 -2.94 8.53 -12.80
C LEU A 6 -3.23 10.02 -13.01
N VAL A 7 -2.20 10.85 -13.12
CA VAL A 7 -2.34 12.29 -13.38
C VAL A 7 -3.14 12.52 -14.66
N SER A 8 -2.81 11.81 -15.74
CA SER A 8 -3.53 11.92 -17.01
C SER A 8 -5.03 11.58 -16.88
N MET A 9 -5.39 10.59 -16.05
CA MET A 9 -6.79 10.22 -15.83
C MET A 9 -7.55 11.23 -14.97
N LEU A 10 -6.86 11.84 -13.99
CA LEU A 10 -7.41 12.93 -13.18
C LEU A 10 -7.64 14.21 -13.99
N ASP A 11 -6.70 14.56 -14.88
CA ASP A 11 -6.80 15.72 -15.77
C ASP A 11 -7.96 15.62 -16.76
N ARG A 12 -8.24 14.41 -17.22
CA ARG A 12 -9.33 14.12 -18.16
C ARG A 12 -10.68 13.88 -17.49
N ASP A 13 -10.80 14.09 -16.19
CA ASP A 13 -12.03 13.82 -15.44
C ASP A 13 -12.50 12.35 -15.45
N HIS A 14 -11.62 11.41 -15.81
CA HIS A 14 -11.93 9.98 -15.72
C HIS A 14 -11.94 9.49 -14.27
N LEU A 15 -11.16 10.15 -13.39
CA LEU A 15 -11.17 9.94 -11.95
C LEU A 15 -11.57 11.22 -11.26
N ALA A 16 -12.44 11.11 -10.26
CA ALA A 16 -12.91 12.25 -9.48
C ALA A 16 -11.83 12.80 -8.53
N GLY A 17 -10.91 11.96 -8.08
CA GLY A 17 -9.81 12.30 -7.19
C GLY A 17 -9.00 11.07 -6.81
N ALA A 18 -7.87 11.29 -6.14
CA ALA A 18 -7.01 10.26 -5.59
C ALA A 18 -6.49 10.63 -4.22
N ALA A 19 -6.36 9.65 -3.32
CA ALA A 19 -5.63 9.76 -2.07
C ALA A 19 -4.44 8.80 -2.13
N LEU A 20 -3.24 9.33 -2.01
CA LEU A 20 -2.00 8.60 -2.19
C LEU A 20 -1.15 8.69 -0.93
N ASP A 21 -0.74 7.54 -0.42
CA ASP A 21 0.11 7.39 0.76
C ASP A 21 1.48 6.79 0.43
N VAL A 22 1.61 6.20 -0.78
CA VAL A 22 2.83 5.56 -1.28
C VAL A 22 3.09 6.00 -2.72
N PHE A 23 4.36 6.09 -3.09
CA PHE A 23 4.80 6.69 -4.34
C PHE A 23 5.87 5.84 -5.02
N GLU A 24 6.04 6.01 -6.34
CA GLU A 24 7.09 5.33 -7.11
C GLU A 24 8.50 5.68 -6.59
N THR A 25 8.68 6.92 -6.16
CA THR A 25 9.92 7.38 -5.52
C THR A 25 9.58 8.01 -4.18
N GLU A 26 10.18 7.51 -3.12
CA GLU A 26 10.00 8.04 -1.76
C GLU A 26 11.33 8.48 -1.15
N PRO A 27 11.38 9.66 -0.51
CA PRO A 27 10.30 10.66 -0.37
C PRO A 27 9.83 11.20 -1.71
N LEU A 28 8.53 11.56 -1.83
CA LEU A 28 7.98 12.14 -3.05
C LEU A 28 8.78 13.39 -3.45
N PRO A 29 9.35 13.43 -4.67
CA PRO A 29 10.14 14.56 -5.14
C PRO A 29 9.39 15.89 -5.06
N GLN A 30 10.11 16.97 -4.74
CA GLN A 30 9.49 18.30 -4.58
C GLN A 30 8.84 18.82 -5.87
N GLU A 31 9.37 18.41 -7.03
CA GLU A 31 8.88 18.76 -8.36
C GLU A 31 7.70 17.89 -8.83
N SER A 32 7.29 16.90 -8.04
CA SER A 32 6.18 16.02 -8.44
C SER A 32 4.89 16.83 -8.63
N PRO A 33 4.17 16.64 -9.74
CA PRO A 33 2.89 17.29 -10.01
C PRO A 33 1.81 16.88 -9.00
N LEU A 34 1.98 15.78 -8.30
CA LEU A 34 1.02 15.28 -7.30
C LEU A 34 0.86 16.24 -6.13
N TRP A 35 1.90 17.03 -5.77
CA TRP A 35 1.83 18.01 -4.68
C TRP A 35 0.82 19.14 -4.93
N SER A 36 0.70 19.57 -6.17
CA SER A 36 -0.14 20.72 -6.55
C SER A 36 -1.43 20.33 -7.26
N HIS A 37 -1.64 19.05 -7.52
CA HIS A 37 -2.82 18.61 -8.26
C HIS A 37 -4.10 18.75 -7.43
N PRO A 38 -5.12 19.51 -7.92
CA PRO A 38 -6.30 19.87 -7.10
C PRO A 38 -7.18 18.68 -6.69
N LYS A 39 -7.03 17.55 -7.36
CA LYS A 39 -7.80 16.32 -7.10
C LYS A 39 -6.98 15.25 -6.34
N VAL A 40 -5.76 15.59 -5.87
CA VAL A 40 -4.90 14.64 -5.17
C VAL A 40 -4.72 15.04 -3.72
N LEU A 41 -4.93 14.08 -2.83
CA LEU A 41 -4.54 14.15 -1.43
C LEU A 41 -3.29 13.30 -1.23
N VAL A 42 -2.22 13.91 -0.74
CA VAL A 42 -0.95 13.24 -0.43
C VAL A 42 -0.82 13.06 1.08
N THR A 43 -0.47 11.85 1.51
CA THR A 43 0.00 11.57 2.88
C THR A 43 1.39 10.91 2.82
N PRO A 44 2.28 11.15 3.81
CA PRO A 44 3.67 10.73 3.71
C PRO A 44 3.90 9.31 4.25
N HIS A 45 3.33 8.30 3.60
CA HIS A 45 3.47 6.87 3.93
C HIS A 45 3.12 6.55 5.40
N ILE A 46 1.99 7.06 5.85
CA ILE A 46 1.52 6.95 7.24
C ILE A 46 0.23 6.13 7.40
N GLY A 47 -0.29 5.58 6.30
CA GLY A 47 -1.56 4.84 6.29
C GLY A 47 -1.55 3.56 7.11
N SER A 48 -0.37 3.04 7.47
CA SER A 48 -0.23 1.86 8.32
C SER A 48 0.97 2.00 9.24
N ILE A 49 0.72 2.39 10.48
CA ILE A 49 1.74 2.31 11.53
C ILE A 49 1.67 0.91 12.15
N THR A 50 2.72 0.12 11.91
CA THR A 50 2.85 -1.19 12.50
C THR A 50 3.02 -1.08 14.03
N PHE A 51 2.09 -1.64 14.79
CA PHE A 51 2.24 -1.78 16.23
C PHE A 51 3.07 -3.05 16.53
N PRO A 52 4.35 -2.93 16.96
CA PRO A 52 5.27 -4.06 17.06
C PRO A 52 4.75 -5.26 17.84
N PRO A 53 4.09 -5.10 19.01
CA PRO A 53 3.57 -6.24 19.76
C PRO A 53 2.54 -7.06 18.99
N THR A 54 1.69 -6.42 18.20
CA THR A 54 0.70 -7.11 17.36
C THR A 54 1.36 -7.82 16.20
N ALA A 55 2.30 -7.18 15.52
CA ALA A 55 3.06 -7.76 14.42
C ALA A 55 3.86 -8.98 14.88
N CYS A 56 4.58 -8.90 16.01
CA CYS A 56 5.32 -10.02 16.58
C CYS A 56 4.41 -11.21 16.91
N ARG A 57 3.23 -10.95 17.48
CA ARG A 57 2.25 -12.00 17.76
C ARG A 57 1.77 -12.68 16.49
N TYR A 58 1.47 -11.91 15.45
CA TYR A 58 1.06 -12.44 14.15
C TYR A 58 2.11 -13.33 13.53
N ILE A 59 3.36 -12.86 13.51
CA ILE A 59 4.50 -13.60 12.96
C ILE A 59 4.73 -14.89 13.75
N ALA A 60 4.72 -14.83 15.07
CA ALA A 60 4.88 -16.00 15.93
C ALA A 60 3.78 -17.05 15.67
N THR A 61 2.52 -16.61 15.50
CA THR A 61 1.40 -17.49 15.18
C THR A 61 1.59 -18.16 13.80
N ALA A 62 2.06 -17.41 12.81
CA ALA A 62 2.31 -17.94 11.48
C ALA A 62 3.46 -18.98 11.48
N ILE A 63 4.55 -18.69 12.18
CA ILE A 63 5.70 -19.62 12.34
C ILE A 63 5.25 -20.90 13.02
N ASP A 64 4.48 -20.80 14.10
CA ASP A 64 4.02 -21.96 14.84
C ASP A 64 3.01 -22.81 14.04
N ALA A 65 2.12 -22.19 13.30
CA ALA A 65 1.23 -22.89 12.37
C ALA A 65 2.02 -23.63 11.26
N HIS A 66 3.04 -22.98 10.69
CA HIS A 66 3.91 -23.59 9.69
C HIS A 66 4.67 -24.82 10.27
N ARG A 67 5.23 -24.69 11.48
CA ARG A 67 5.94 -25.79 12.15
C ARG A 67 5.06 -26.99 12.44
N ARG A 68 3.77 -26.77 12.70
CA ARG A 68 2.78 -27.84 12.91
C ARG A 68 2.24 -28.43 11.62
N GLY A 69 2.70 -27.97 10.47
CA GLY A 69 2.20 -28.42 9.17
C GLY A 69 0.77 -28.02 8.88
N SER A 70 0.28 -26.94 9.50
CA SER A 70 -1.06 -26.43 9.24
C SER A 70 -1.18 -25.99 7.76
N PRO A 71 -2.25 -26.37 7.05
CA PRO A 71 -2.47 -25.95 5.67
C PRO A 71 -2.88 -24.47 5.58
N GLU A 72 -3.30 -23.88 6.68
CA GLU A 72 -3.75 -22.48 6.77
C GLU A 72 -3.06 -21.76 7.92
N TRP A 73 -2.63 -20.54 7.65
CA TRP A 73 -2.03 -19.64 8.63
C TRP A 73 -2.36 -18.19 8.27
N PRO A 74 -2.26 -17.26 9.26
CA PRO A 74 -2.64 -15.87 9.04
C PRO A 74 -1.93 -15.25 7.83
N ASN A 75 -2.69 -14.56 6.99
CA ASN A 75 -2.16 -13.84 5.82
C ASN A 75 -1.38 -14.69 4.82
N LEU A 76 -1.73 -15.98 4.68
CA LEU A 76 -1.14 -16.82 3.65
C LEU A 76 -1.49 -16.28 2.25
N VAL A 77 -0.47 -15.89 1.50
CA VAL A 77 -0.63 -15.49 0.11
C VAL A 77 -0.83 -16.72 -0.77
N LYS A 78 -1.97 -16.82 -1.41
CA LYS A 78 -2.27 -17.89 -2.37
C LYS A 78 -1.81 -17.43 -3.75
N SER A 79 -0.62 -17.82 -4.17
CA SER A 79 0.04 -17.35 -5.39
C SER A 79 -0.80 -17.48 -6.68
N LYS A 80 -1.73 -18.44 -6.73
CA LYS A 80 -2.65 -18.63 -7.86
C LYS A 80 -3.85 -17.68 -7.86
N GLN A 81 -4.18 -17.08 -6.74
CA GLN A 81 -5.35 -16.20 -6.56
C GLN A 81 -4.96 -14.73 -6.36
N GLY A 82 -3.66 -14.43 -6.20
CA GLY A 82 -3.18 -13.13 -5.75
C GLY A 82 -3.34 -12.97 -4.24
N TYR A 83 -3.83 -11.83 -3.84
CA TYR A 83 -4.03 -11.52 -2.41
C TYR A 83 -5.18 -12.31 -1.80
#